data_24c838986989a8b57fcf9ed5023395db
#
_entry.id   24c838986989a8b57fcf9ed5023395db
#
_cell.length_a   1.000
_cell.length_b   1.000
_cell.length_c   1.000
_cell.angle_alpha   90.00
_cell.angle_beta   90.00
_cell.angle_gamma   90.00
#
_symmetry.space_group_name_H-M   'P 1'
#
loop_
_entity.id
_entity.type
_entity.pdbx_description
1 polymer ?
#
loop_
_entity_poly.entity_id
_entity_poly.type
_entity_poly.pdbx_seq_one_letter_code
_entity_poly.pdbx_strand_id
1 'polypeptide(L)'
;MVLFRIGNCNFIDDLTGAGTKLYGGRWSSVGKPGLYLASSRALSVLEVLVHLQPLFVPDNYCLLEVEIPEDSIQKVQVESLPENWKDISAPAQLKKIGDAFLTERKYLALQLPSAIVAAEFNFLVNPLHPAMAKVKILKQQPFNFDNRLIKQ
;
A
#
# COMPACT_ATOMS: atom_id res chain seq x y z
N MET A 1 5.20 -10.36 10.49
CA MET A 1 4.51 -10.50 9.17
C MET A 1 5.35 -9.87 8.08
N VAL A 2 5.48 -10.54 6.94
CA VAL A 2 6.20 -10.00 5.77
C VAL A 2 5.21 -9.47 4.76
N LEU A 3 5.40 -8.24 4.33
CA LEU A 3 4.59 -7.51 3.36
C LEU A 3 5.43 -7.06 2.16
N PHE A 4 4.78 -6.68 1.08
CA PHE A 4 5.43 -6.48 -0.22
C PHE A 4 5.06 -5.13 -0.84
N ARG A 5 6.00 -4.55 -1.56
CA ARG A 5 5.81 -3.32 -2.33
C ARG A 5 6.59 -3.41 -3.64
N ILE A 6 6.00 -2.91 -4.72
CA ILE A 6 6.70 -2.71 -6.00
C ILE A 6 6.71 -1.22 -6.30
N GLY A 7 7.82 -0.73 -6.78
CA GLY A 7 7.98 0.67 -7.13
C GLY A 7 9.35 0.99 -7.71
N ASN A 8 9.59 2.26 -8.03
CA ASN A 8 10.87 2.71 -8.56
C ASN A 8 12.01 2.39 -7.58
N CYS A 9 13.06 1.74 -8.07
CA CYS A 9 14.19 1.29 -7.25
C CYS A 9 14.89 2.41 -6.48
N ASN A 10 14.86 3.64 -7.00
CA ASN A 10 15.51 4.79 -6.36
C ASN A 10 14.79 5.29 -5.10
N PHE A 11 13.51 4.91 -4.93
CA PHE A 11 12.65 5.44 -3.85
C PHE A 11 11.93 4.37 -3.05
N ILE A 12 12.01 3.10 -3.47
CA ILE A 12 11.18 2.03 -2.89
C ILE A 12 11.52 1.75 -1.43
N ASP A 13 12.77 1.96 -1.02
CA ASP A 13 13.28 1.79 0.34
C ASP A 13 13.00 2.99 1.26
N ASP A 14 12.43 4.08 0.73
CA ASP A 14 11.95 5.18 1.55
C ASP A 14 10.68 4.76 2.30
N LEU A 15 10.82 4.51 3.60
CA LEU A 15 9.74 4.15 4.51
C LEU A 15 9.12 5.36 5.23
N THR A 16 9.47 6.59 4.85
CA THR A 16 8.94 7.82 5.48
C THR A 16 7.50 8.13 5.06
N GLY A 17 7.01 7.49 4.00
CA GLY A 17 5.69 7.78 3.44
C GLY A 17 5.61 9.08 2.65
N ALA A 18 6.75 9.59 2.17
CA ALA A 18 6.82 10.85 1.42
C ALA A 18 5.97 10.83 0.14
N GLY A 19 5.93 9.72 -0.59
CA GLY A 19 5.13 9.59 -1.79
C GLY A 19 3.63 9.73 -1.51
N THR A 20 3.12 9.05 -0.50
CA THR A 20 1.71 9.16 -0.08
C THR A 20 1.39 10.56 0.43
N LYS A 21 2.31 11.19 1.15
CA LYS A 21 2.15 12.59 1.59
C LYS A 21 1.99 13.55 0.42
N LEU A 22 2.72 13.34 -0.68
CA LEU A 22 2.65 14.20 -1.87
C LEU A 22 1.39 13.97 -2.71
N TYR A 23 1.03 12.70 -2.93
CA TYR A 23 0.01 12.33 -3.93
C TYR A 23 -1.28 11.82 -3.33
N GLY A 24 -1.31 11.49 -2.04
CA GLY A 24 -2.41 10.76 -1.42
C GLY A 24 -2.48 9.31 -1.87
N GLY A 25 -3.56 8.65 -1.50
CA GLY A 25 -3.88 7.29 -1.90
C GLY A 25 -5.39 7.04 -1.78
N ARG A 26 -5.79 5.80 -2.02
CA ARG A 26 -7.22 5.41 -1.91
C ARG A 26 -7.77 5.67 -0.50
N TRP A 27 -6.95 5.44 0.52
CA TRP A 27 -7.33 5.53 1.94
C TRP A 27 -6.67 6.72 2.66
N SER A 28 -6.01 7.61 1.96
CA SER A 28 -5.30 8.72 2.59
C SER A 28 -5.32 9.98 1.75
N SER A 29 -5.51 11.12 2.40
CA SER A 29 -5.46 12.44 1.77
C SER A 29 -4.01 12.90 1.56
N VAL A 30 -3.82 13.79 0.59
CA VAL A 30 -2.58 14.55 0.43
C VAL A 30 -2.22 15.25 1.75
N GLY A 31 -0.94 15.29 2.07
CA GLY A 31 -0.42 15.88 3.31
C GLY A 31 -0.21 14.87 4.46
N LYS A 32 -0.72 13.66 4.33
CA LYS A 32 -0.56 12.60 5.35
C LYS A 32 0.46 11.56 4.90
N PRO A 33 1.58 11.38 5.64
CA PRO A 33 2.54 10.34 5.32
C PRO A 33 1.96 8.96 5.65
N GLY A 34 2.09 8.02 4.73
CA GLY A 34 1.65 6.65 4.88
C GLY A 34 2.41 5.73 3.93
N LEU A 35 2.54 4.46 4.27
CA LEU A 35 3.23 3.48 3.46
C LEU A 35 2.27 2.36 3.10
N TYR A 36 1.96 2.19 1.82
CA TYR A 36 1.13 1.10 1.33
C TYR A 36 1.97 -0.13 1.01
N LEU A 37 1.59 -1.26 1.59
CA LEU A 37 2.19 -2.58 1.37
C LEU A 37 1.09 -3.60 1.07
N ALA A 38 1.41 -4.65 0.32
CA ALA A 38 0.48 -5.73 -0.01
C ALA A 38 0.79 -7.00 0.78
N SER A 39 -0.22 -7.84 1.00
CA SER A 39 -0.08 -9.12 1.72
C SER A 39 0.68 -10.19 0.92
N SER A 40 0.77 -10.03 -0.40
CA SER A 40 1.50 -10.96 -1.28
C SER A 40 2.25 -10.24 -2.39
N ARG A 41 3.26 -10.92 -2.96
CA ARG A 41 3.97 -10.42 -4.14
C ARG A 41 3.02 -10.24 -5.33
N ALA A 42 2.12 -11.20 -5.53
CA ALA A 42 1.15 -11.16 -6.63
C ALA A 42 0.20 -9.96 -6.49
N LEU A 43 -0.32 -9.71 -5.29
CA LEU A 43 -1.18 -8.54 -5.05
C LEU A 43 -0.40 -7.24 -5.29
N SER A 44 0.86 -7.14 -4.86
CA SER A 44 1.67 -5.93 -5.11
C SER A 44 1.89 -5.66 -6.60
N VAL A 45 1.99 -6.71 -7.44
CA VAL A 45 2.03 -6.59 -8.91
C VAL A 45 0.72 -6.03 -9.44
N LEU A 46 -0.41 -6.58 -9.03
CA LEU A 46 -1.74 -6.16 -9.49
C LEU A 46 -2.05 -4.71 -9.08
N GLU A 47 -1.71 -4.33 -7.86
CA GLU A 47 -1.91 -2.95 -7.36
C GLU A 47 -1.11 -1.92 -8.18
N VAL A 48 0.07 -2.27 -8.69
CA VAL A 48 0.83 -1.41 -9.60
C VAL A 48 0.21 -1.41 -10.99
N LEU A 49 -0.15 -2.59 -11.53
CA LEU A 49 -0.65 -2.73 -12.90
C LEU A 49 -1.92 -1.91 -13.16
N VAL A 50 -2.84 -1.82 -12.20
CA VAL A 50 -4.08 -1.04 -12.37
C VAL A 50 -3.84 0.46 -12.48
N HIS A 51 -2.66 0.94 -12.07
CA HIS A 51 -2.25 2.33 -12.14
C HIS A 51 -1.27 2.63 -13.29
N LEU A 52 -0.72 1.59 -13.94
CA LEU A 52 0.18 1.78 -15.08
C LEU A 52 -0.59 2.21 -16.33
N GLN A 53 -0.03 3.19 -17.02
CA GLN A 53 -0.50 3.53 -18.36
C GLN A 53 0.00 2.46 -19.35
N PRO A 54 -0.85 1.95 -20.26
CA PRO A 54 -0.54 0.83 -21.16
C PRO A 54 0.72 1.00 -22.00
N LEU A 55 1.09 2.24 -22.32
CA LEU A 55 2.23 2.58 -23.17
C LEU A 55 3.54 2.85 -22.43
N PHE A 56 3.51 2.78 -21.10
CA PHE A 56 4.68 3.11 -20.29
C PHE A 56 4.94 2.04 -19.23
N VAL A 57 5.80 1.10 -19.57
CA VAL A 57 6.27 0.09 -18.62
C VAL A 57 7.55 0.61 -18.00
N PRO A 58 7.60 0.81 -16.66
CA PRO A 58 8.81 1.24 -16.00
C PRO A 58 9.88 0.14 -16.09
N ASP A 59 11.09 0.53 -16.46
CA ASP A 59 12.27 -0.35 -16.57
C ASP A 59 13.13 -0.41 -15.28
N ASN A 60 12.89 0.50 -14.33
CA ASN A 60 13.64 0.61 -13.08
C ASN A 60 12.76 0.34 -11.86
N TYR A 61 12.09 -0.83 -11.83
CA TYR A 61 11.28 -1.23 -10.70
C TYR A 61 11.96 -2.31 -9.86
N CYS A 62 11.68 -2.27 -8.57
CA CYS A 62 12.12 -3.23 -7.57
C CYS A 62 10.93 -3.78 -6.80
N LEU A 63 11.10 -4.99 -6.29
CA LEU A 63 10.26 -5.60 -5.26
C LEU A 63 10.96 -5.42 -3.91
N LEU A 64 10.24 -4.88 -2.94
CA LEU A 64 10.66 -4.73 -1.55
C LEU A 64 9.89 -5.71 -0.67
N GLU A 65 10.61 -6.39 0.22
CA GLU A 65 10.06 -7.22 1.28
C GLU A 65 10.28 -6.51 2.62
N VAL A 66 9.19 -6.26 3.34
CA VAL A 66 9.20 -5.50 4.60
C VAL A 66 8.59 -6.33 5.70
N GLU A 67 9.30 -6.52 6.80
CA GLU A 67 8.78 -7.15 8.01
C GLU A 67 8.19 -6.09 8.95
N ILE A 68 6.96 -6.32 9.39
CA ILE A 68 6.30 -5.50 10.40
C ILE A 68 5.89 -6.36 11.61
N PRO A 69 5.87 -5.79 12.84
CA PRO A 69 5.31 -6.47 14.01
C PRO A 69 3.79 -6.68 13.83
N GLU A 70 3.28 -7.82 14.32
CA GLU A 70 1.88 -8.20 14.16
C GLU A 70 0.99 -7.77 15.35
N ASP A 71 1.58 -7.32 16.43
CA ASP A 71 0.91 -6.93 17.67
C ASP A 71 0.26 -5.53 17.63
N SER A 72 0.44 -4.81 16.51
CA SER A 72 -0.04 -3.44 16.35
C SER A 72 -0.74 -3.23 14.99
N ILE A 73 -1.73 -4.08 14.70
CA ILE A 73 -2.51 -4.03 13.45
C ILE A 73 -3.98 -3.85 13.77
N GLN A 74 -4.58 -2.77 13.24
CA GLN A 74 -6.02 -2.57 13.20
C GLN A 74 -6.57 -3.14 11.89
N LYS A 75 -7.80 -3.69 11.91
CA LYS A 75 -8.44 -4.25 10.71
C LYS A 75 -9.70 -3.47 10.36
N VAL A 76 -9.85 -3.12 9.09
CA VAL A 76 -11.11 -2.59 8.56
C VAL A 76 -12.04 -3.76 8.24
N GLN A 77 -13.26 -3.71 8.78
CA GLN A 77 -14.31 -4.69 8.47
C GLN A 77 -15.01 -4.27 7.17
N VAL A 78 -15.09 -5.17 6.20
CA VAL A 78 -15.71 -4.89 4.88
C VAL A 78 -17.17 -4.48 5.04
N GLU A 79 -17.88 -5.08 5.99
CA GLU A 79 -19.28 -4.83 6.28
C GLU A 79 -19.55 -3.40 6.77
N SER A 80 -18.53 -2.72 7.26
CA SER A 80 -18.62 -1.31 7.70
C SER A 80 -18.40 -0.30 6.58
N LEU A 81 -18.02 -0.76 5.40
CA LEU A 81 -17.71 0.09 4.25
C LEU A 81 -18.97 0.39 3.42
N PRO A 82 -19.02 1.53 2.72
CA PRO A 82 -20.09 1.81 1.78
C PRO A 82 -20.11 0.78 0.63
N GLU A 83 -21.28 0.49 0.07
CA GLU A 83 -21.44 -0.53 -1.00
C GLU A 83 -20.50 -0.30 -2.20
N ASN A 84 -20.24 0.96 -2.52
CA ASN A 84 -19.38 1.37 -3.63
C ASN A 84 -17.89 1.53 -3.26
N TRP A 85 -17.44 0.93 -2.17
CA TRP A 85 -16.05 1.10 -1.72
C TRP A 85 -14.99 0.61 -2.71
N LYS A 86 -15.37 -0.31 -3.63
CA LYS A 86 -14.48 -0.84 -4.69
C LYS A 86 -14.41 0.02 -5.94
N ASP A 87 -15.27 1.03 -6.08
CA ASP A 87 -15.32 1.86 -7.28
C ASP A 87 -13.96 2.51 -7.56
N ILE A 88 -13.67 2.73 -8.85
CA ILE A 88 -12.43 3.39 -9.28
C ILE A 88 -12.32 4.77 -8.62
N SER A 89 -13.41 5.54 -8.65
CA SER A 89 -13.54 6.77 -7.87
C SER A 89 -13.88 6.43 -6.42
N ALA A 90 -12.87 6.12 -5.62
CA ALA A 90 -13.07 5.74 -4.22
C ALA A 90 -13.90 6.77 -3.45
N PRO A 91 -14.93 6.34 -2.69
CA PRO A 91 -15.73 7.26 -1.89
C PRO A 91 -14.87 7.95 -0.82
N ALA A 92 -15.19 9.21 -0.54
CA ALA A 92 -14.46 10.04 0.44
C ALA A 92 -14.38 9.41 1.86
N GLN A 93 -15.33 8.53 2.21
CA GLN A 93 -15.32 7.80 3.47
C GLN A 93 -14.07 6.94 3.66
N LEU A 94 -13.50 6.37 2.59
CA LEU A 94 -12.27 5.57 2.70
C LEU A 94 -11.10 6.43 3.17
N LYS A 95 -10.96 7.65 2.63
CA LYS A 95 -9.93 8.61 3.07
C LYS A 95 -10.15 9.04 4.52
N LYS A 96 -11.39 9.24 4.96
CA LYS A 96 -11.68 9.56 6.36
C LYS A 96 -11.21 8.48 7.32
N ILE A 97 -11.40 7.19 6.96
CA ILE A 97 -10.94 6.06 7.77
C ILE A 97 -9.41 6.04 7.88
N GLY A 98 -8.71 6.12 6.76
CA GLY A 98 -7.26 6.07 6.75
C GLY A 98 -6.62 7.32 7.34
N ASP A 99 -7.19 8.50 7.12
CA ASP A 99 -6.71 9.77 7.70
C ASP A 99 -6.85 9.77 9.23
N ALA A 100 -7.97 9.26 9.77
CA ALA A 100 -8.16 9.08 11.21
C ALA A 100 -7.11 8.13 11.78
N PHE A 101 -6.91 6.97 11.17
CA PHE A 101 -5.87 6.01 11.56
C PHE A 101 -4.48 6.66 11.60
N LEU A 102 -4.08 7.38 10.55
CA LEU A 102 -2.77 8.04 10.48
C LEU A 102 -2.61 9.15 11.53
N THR A 103 -3.69 9.85 11.85
CA THR A 103 -3.67 10.94 12.82
C THR A 103 -3.65 10.45 14.27
N GLU A 104 -4.42 9.42 14.59
CA GLU A 104 -4.54 8.86 15.94
C GLU A 104 -3.27 8.15 16.42
N ARG A 105 -2.49 7.56 15.49
CA ARG A 105 -1.24 6.84 15.78
C ARG A 105 -1.39 5.73 16.84
N LYS A 106 -2.57 5.14 16.94
CA LYS A 106 -2.86 4.11 17.94
C LYS A 106 -2.27 2.74 17.56
N TYR A 107 -2.23 2.45 16.27
CA TYR A 107 -1.69 1.21 15.70
C TYR A 107 -0.66 1.52 14.63
N LEU A 108 0.30 0.60 14.44
CA LEU A 108 1.34 0.72 13.41
C LEU A 108 0.74 0.57 12.00
N ALA A 109 -0.13 -0.39 11.80
CA ALA A 109 -0.68 -0.71 10.49
C ALA A 109 -2.21 -0.82 10.52
N LEU A 110 -2.84 -0.43 9.42
CA LEU A 110 -4.24 -0.63 9.13
C LEU A 110 -4.37 -1.66 8.01
N GLN A 111 -4.95 -2.83 8.32
CA GLN A 111 -5.26 -3.84 7.31
C GLN A 111 -6.51 -3.44 6.56
N LEU A 112 -6.39 -3.33 5.25
CA LEU A 112 -7.39 -2.85 4.31
C LEU A 112 -7.79 -3.95 3.34
N PRO A 113 -9.07 -4.14 3.02
CA PRO A 113 -9.45 -5.06 1.96
C PRO A 113 -8.95 -4.55 0.60
N SER A 114 -8.44 -5.45 -0.25
CA SER A 114 -8.11 -5.10 -1.63
C SER A 114 -9.36 -4.85 -2.45
N ALA A 115 -9.40 -3.75 -3.19
CA ALA A 115 -10.46 -3.47 -4.15
C ALA A 115 -10.32 -4.31 -5.44
N ILE A 116 -9.15 -4.89 -5.68
CA ILE A 116 -8.80 -5.61 -6.90
C ILE A 116 -9.03 -7.11 -6.74
N VAL A 117 -8.55 -7.68 -5.62
CA VAL A 117 -8.61 -9.12 -5.36
C VAL A 117 -9.42 -9.38 -4.09
N ALA A 118 -10.55 -10.09 -4.25
CA ALA A 118 -11.40 -10.45 -3.11
C ALA A 118 -10.63 -11.31 -2.09
N ALA A 119 -10.87 -11.06 -0.81
CA ALA A 119 -10.26 -11.78 0.31
C ALA A 119 -8.73 -11.61 0.46
N GLU A 120 -8.11 -10.71 -0.31
CA GLU A 120 -6.73 -10.28 -0.09
C GLU A 120 -6.66 -8.88 0.53
N PHE A 121 -5.51 -8.54 1.11
CA PHE A 121 -5.37 -7.34 1.93
C PHE A 121 -4.16 -6.50 1.55
N ASN A 122 -4.37 -5.19 1.58
CA ASN A 122 -3.32 -4.20 1.63
C ASN A 122 -3.16 -3.68 3.07
N PHE A 123 -2.04 -3.04 3.34
CA PHE A 123 -1.72 -2.47 4.65
C PHE A 123 -1.28 -1.02 4.47
N LEU A 124 -1.92 -0.12 5.19
CA LEU A 124 -1.45 1.25 5.35
C LEU A 124 -0.65 1.33 6.65
N VAL A 125 0.67 1.47 6.52
CA VAL A 125 1.58 1.58 7.68
C VAL A 125 1.80 3.05 8.00
N ASN A 126 1.73 3.39 9.30
CA ASN A 126 1.93 4.75 9.77
C ASN A 126 3.41 4.98 10.13
N PRO A 127 4.17 5.73 9.31
CA PRO A 127 5.60 5.94 9.54
C PRO A 127 5.90 6.79 10.80
N LEU A 128 4.89 7.46 11.34
CA LEU A 128 5.02 8.28 12.56
C LEU A 128 4.67 7.51 13.85
N HIS A 129 4.31 6.22 13.74
CA HIS A 129 4.05 5.39 14.91
C HIS A 129 5.36 4.93 15.56
N PRO A 130 5.46 4.90 16.93
CA PRO A 130 6.70 4.48 17.62
C PRO A 130 7.22 3.10 17.23
N ALA A 131 6.32 2.14 16.96
CA ALA A 131 6.69 0.79 16.53
C ALA A 131 7.32 0.74 15.12
N MET A 132 7.35 1.85 14.38
CA MET A 132 8.08 1.95 13.10
C MET A 132 9.56 1.62 13.26
N ALA A 133 10.14 1.85 14.44
CA ALA A 133 11.51 1.46 14.78
C ALA A 133 11.76 -0.06 14.69
N LYS A 134 10.70 -0.89 14.72
CA LYS A 134 10.78 -2.36 14.61
C LYS A 134 10.56 -2.85 13.17
N VAL A 135 10.17 -1.98 12.25
CA VAL A 135 9.97 -2.32 10.84
C VAL A 135 11.32 -2.51 10.17
N LYS A 136 11.45 -3.57 9.38
CA LYS A 136 12.73 -3.94 8.74
C LYS A 136 12.52 -4.21 7.26
N ILE A 137 13.40 -3.68 6.43
CA ILE A 137 13.56 -4.12 5.05
C ILE A 137 14.35 -5.44 5.08
N LEU A 138 13.73 -6.51 4.60
CA LEU A 138 14.37 -7.82 4.52
C LEU A 138 15.12 -7.99 3.20
N LYS A 139 14.55 -7.47 2.10
CA LYS A 139 15.11 -7.67 0.77
C LYS A 139 14.61 -6.58 -0.18
N GLN A 140 15.49 -6.14 -1.05
CA GLN A 140 15.18 -5.36 -2.24
C GLN A 140 15.80 -6.05 -3.45
N GLN A 141 15.03 -6.28 -4.50
CA GLN A 141 15.52 -6.93 -5.71
C GLN A 141 14.89 -6.31 -6.96
N PRO A 142 15.61 -6.27 -8.10
CA PRO A 142 15.04 -5.84 -9.37
C PRO A 142 13.79 -6.64 -9.71
N PHE A 143 12.79 -5.96 -10.27
CA PHE A 143 11.52 -6.54 -10.69
C PHE A 143 11.19 -6.12 -12.12
N ASN A 144 10.88 -7.11 -12.95
CA ASN A 144 10.41 -6.88 -14.33
C ASN A 144 9.02 -7.46 -14.50
N PHE A 145 8.11 -6.69 -15.06
CA PHE A 145 6.78 -7.18 -15.42
C PHE A 145 6.89 -8.17 -16.58
N ASP A 146 6.21 -9.30 -16.48
CA ASP A 146 6.06 -10.22 -17.60
C ASP A 146 5.29 -9.51 -18.73
N ASN A 147 5.81 -9.61 -19.96
CA ASN A 147 5.21 -8.95 -21.13
C ASN A 147 3.76 -9.34 -21.36
N ARG A 148 3.33 -10.53 -20.92
CA ARG A 148 1.94 -10.99 -21.01
C ARG A 148 0.98 -10.19 -20.15
N LEU A 149 1.45 -9.59 -19.07
CA LEU A 149 0.65 -8.74 -18.18
C LEU A 149 0.41 -7.34 -18.76
N ILE A 150 1.18 -6.94 -19.75
CA ILE A 150 1.23 -5.57 -20.27
C ILE A 150 0.68 -5.49 -21.70
N LYS A 151 0.50 -6.61 -22.38
CA LYS A 151 -0.12 -6.66 -23.71
C LYS A 151 -1.59 -6.30 -23.61
N GLN A 152 -1.95 -5.23 -24.28
CA GLN A 152 -3.31 -4.91 -24.67
C GLN A 152 -3.57 -5.33 -26.09
#